data_7affd84fd33cb49781a59a41342b65b0
#
_entry.id   7affd84fd33cb49781a59a41342b65b0
#
_cell.length_a   1.000
_cell.length_b   1.000
_cell.length_c   1.000
_cell.angle_alpha   90.00
_cell.angle_beta   90.00
_cell.angle_gamma   90.00
#
_symmetry.space_group_name_H-M   'P 1'
#
loop_
_entity.id
_entity.type
_entity.pdbx_description
1 polymer ?
#
loop_
_entity_poly.entity_id
_entity_poly.type
_entity_poly.pdbx_seq_one_letter_code
_entity_poly.pdbx_strand_id
1 'polypeptide(L)'
;MSIENDELKHFGGVIMKTRKKPYGNCNMVGKNIERLRLEQGIKQKDFISKLQVYGLDINPTSYSKLEGQVRLATDKEVFYCAKILGVKAQELFDEE
;
A
#
# COMPACT_ATOMS: atom_id res chain seq x y z
N MET A 1 24.71 4.08 9.00
CA MET A 1 24.22 3.76 8.46
C MET A 1 23.27 3.68 8.41
N SER A 2 23.06 3.65 8.20
CA SER A 2 22.25 3.47 8.18
C SER A 2 21.43 2.84 7.49
N ILE A 3 20.70 2.32 7.84
CA ILE A 3 19.76 1.80 7.12
C ILE A 3 19.21 2.79 6.33
N GLU A 4 19.09 2.70 5.22
CA GLU A 4 18.81 3.72 4.43
C GLU A 4 17.40 3.97 4.42
N ASN A 5 16.65 3.45 3.56
CA ASN A 5 15.25 3.82 3.39
C ASN A 5 14.30 2.75 3.82
N ASP A 6 14.79 1.55 4.10
CA ASP A 6 13.92 0.42 4.41
C ASP A 6 14.40 -0.30 5.63
N GLU A 7 13.49 -0.83 6.39
CA GLU A 7 13.76 -1.73 7.48
C GLU A 7 13.04 -3.03 7.23
N LEU A 8 13.55 -4.12 7.79
CA LEU A 8 12.87 -5.41 7.72
C LEU A 8 12.14 -5.63 9.03
N LYS A 9 10.88 -5.94 8.96
CA LYS A 9 10.06 -6.20 10.14
C LYS A 9 9.17 -7.40 9.90
N HIS A 10 8.68 -7.98 10.99
CA HIS A 10 7.79 -9.11 10.95
C HIS A 10 6.34 -8.65 10.91
N PHE A 11 5.58 -9.17 9.97
CA PHE A 11 4.16 -8.89 9.86
C PHE A 11 3.47 -10.21 9.52
N GLY A 12 2.61 -10.70 10.42
CA GLY A 12 1.89 -11.92 10.15
C GLY A 12 2.78 -13.11 9.87
N GLY A 13 3.94 -13.18 10.52
CA GLY A 13 4.89 -14.26 10.31
C GLY A 13 5.78 -14.08 9.09
N VAL A 14 5.68 -12.96 8.41
CA VAL A 14 6.46 -12.67 7.21
C VAL A 14 7.41 -11.52 7.52
N ILE A 15 8.63 -11.59 6.98
CA ILE A 15 9.59 -10.50 7.11
C ILE A 15 9.48 -9.65 5.85
N MET A 16 9.20 -8.36 6.03
CA MET A 16 9.00 -7.45 4.92
C MET A 16 9.71 -6.15 5.15
N LYS A 17 10.05 -5.47 4.06
CA LYS A 17 10.61 -4.13 4.12
C LYS A 17 9.52 -3.14 4.49
N THR A 18 9.88 -2.17 5.32
CA THR A 18 8.97 -1.09 5.65
C THR A 18 9.55 0.21 5.12
N ARG A 19 8.64 1.20 4.98
CA ARG A 19 9.02 2.48 4.40
C ARG A 19 9.82 3.30 5.39
N LYS A 20 10.90 3.91 4.92
CA LYS A 20 11.65 4.87 5.71
C LYS A 20 11.43 6.29 5.24
N LYS A 21 11.05 6.48 3.99
CA LYS A 21 10.82 7.82 3.47
C LYS A 21 9.50 8.35 4.00
N PRO A 22 9.39 9.66 4.23
CA PRO A 22 8.12 10.21 4.65
C PRO A 22 7.10 10.10 3.53
N TYR A 23 5.83 10.10 3.91
CA TYR A 23 4.75 10.08 2.93
C TYR A 23 4.59 11.45 2.31
N GLY A 24 4.13 11.47 1.05
CA GLY A 24 3.69 12.71 0.44
C GLY A 24 2.29 13.06 0.90
N ASN A 25 1.63 13.93 0.15
CA ASN A 25 0.28 14.36 0.49
C ASN A 25 -0.63 14.42 -0.73
N CYS A 26 -0.30 13.67 -1.77
CA CYS A 26 -1.10 13.70 -2.99
C CYS A 26 -2.35 12.85 -2.91
N ASN A 27 -2.41 11.93 -1.95
CA ASN A 27 -3.63 11.17 -1.70
C ASN A 27 -3.72 10.88 -0.21
N MET A 28 -4.87 10.43 0.23
CA MET A 28 -5.12 10.18 1.64
C MET A 28 -5.12 8.70 1.98
N VAL A 29 -5.04 7.83 0.99
CA VAL A 29 -5.28 6.40 1.22
C VAL A 29 -4.01 5.57 1.31
N GLY A 30 -2.91 6.05 0.74
CA GLY A 30 -1.71 5.22 0.60
C GLY A 30 -1.17 4.70 1.91
N LYS A 31 -1.12 5.55 2.92
CA LYS A 31 -0.60 5.17 4.23
C LYS A 31 -1.45 4.06 4.84
N ASN A 32 -2.76 4.17 4.74
CA ASN A 32 -3.64 3.14 5.28
C ASN A 32 -3.58 1.85 4.48
N ILE A 33 -3.45 1.96 3.15
CA ILE A 33 -3.28 0.78 2.32
C ILE A 33 -2.01 0.03 2.74
N GLU A 34 -0.92 0.77 2.89
CA GLU A 34 0.33 0.14 3.28
C GLU A 34 0.21 -0.51 4.66
N ARG A 35 -0.36 0.21 5.62
CA ARG A 35 -0.51 -0.30 6.98
C ARG A 35 -1.31 -1.60 7.00
N LEU A 36 -2.45 -1.59 6.33
CA LEU A 36 -3.32 -2.77 6.31
C LEU A 36 -2.66 -3.93 5.56
N ARG A 37 -1.98 -3.62 4.46
CA ARG A 37 -1.27 -4.65 3.70
C ARG A 37 -0.21 -5.33 4.58
N LEU A 38 0.57 -4.50 5.29
CA LEU A 38 1.62 -5.04 6.17
C LEU A 38 1.02 -5.85 7.31
N GLU A 39 -0.07 -5.37 7.91
CA GLU A 39 -0.73 -6.09 8.99
C GLU A 39 -1.21 -7.46 8.53
N GLN A 40 -1.57 -7.59 7.26
CA GLN A 40 -2.04 -8.85 6.71
C GLN A 40 -0.91 -9.70 6.15
N GLY A 41 0.34 -9.21 6.23
CA GLY A 41 1.48 -9.98 5.78
C GLY A 41 1.60 -10.11 4.27
N ILE A 42 1.04 -9.18 3.51
CA ILE A 42 1.04 -9.24 2.05
C ILE A 42 2.19 -8.42 1.51
N LYS A 43 3.04 -9.04 0.70
CA LYS A 43 4.13 -8.33 0.04
C LYS A 43 3.58 -7.46 -1.07
N GLN A 44 4.30 -6.37 -1.40
CA GLN A 44 3.85 -5.47 -2.46
C GLN A 44 3.60 -6.21 -3.77
N LYS A 45 4.53 -7.07 -4.18
CA LYS A 45 4.37 -7.74 -5.47
C LYS A 45 3.12 -8.59 -5.53
N ASP A 46 2.76 -9.20 -4.41
CA ASP A 46 1.57 -10.04 -4.36
C ASP A 46 0.31 -9.19 -4.38
N PHE A 47 0.35 -8.04 -3.73
CA PHE A 47 -0.78 -7.12 -3.72
C PHE A 47 -1.01 -6.56 -5.13
N ILE A 48 0.07 -6.18 -5.80
CA ILE A 48 0.00 -5.69 -7.17
C ILE A 48 -0.61 -6.75 -8.08
N SER A 49 -0.17 -8.01 -7.93
CA SER A 49 -0.73 -9.09 -8.74
C SER A 49 -2.24 -9.23 -8.53
N LYS A 50 -2.70 -9.07 -7.30
CA LYS A 50 -4.14 -9.13 -7.02
C LYS A 50 -4.89 -7.99 -7.69
N LEU A 51 -4.30 -6.79 -7.69
CA LEU A 51 -4.91 -5.66 -8.39
C LEU A 51 -4.99 -5.91 -9.88
N GLN A 52 -3.94 -6.49 -10.45
CA GLN A 52 -3.91 -6.79 -11.88
C GLN A 52 -4.99 -7.81 -12.27
N VAL A 53 -5.25 -8.77 -11.39
CA VAL A 53 -6.31 -9.76 -11.62
C VAL A 53 -7.67 -9.07 -11.71
N TYR A 54 -7.86 -7.98 -10.98
CA TYR A 54 -9.11 -7.22 -11.09
C TYR A 54 -9.13 -6.28 -12.30
N GLY A 55 -8.06 -6.29 -13.10
CA GLY A 55 -8.04 -5.51 -14.33
C GLY A 55 -7.35 -4.16 -14.24
N LEU A 56 -6.73 -3.85 -13.10
CA LEU A 56 -6.00 -2.60 -13.00
C LEU A 56 -4.67 -2.70 -13.72
N ASP A 57 -4.38 -1.69 -14.53
CA ASP A 57 -3.12 -1.63 -15.26
C ASP A 57 -2.14 -0.84 -14.38
N ILE A 58 -1.53 -1.53 -13.43
CA ILE A 58 -0.67 -0.88 -12.45
C ILE A 58 0.65 -1.66 -12.38
N ASN A 59 1.76 -0.93 -12.28
CA ASN A 59 3.08 -1.53 -12.18
C ASN A 59 3.67 -1.21 -10.81
N PRO A 60 4.81 -1.84 -10.45
CA PRO A 60 5.38 -1.63 -9.12
C PRO A 60 5.74 -0.19 -8.81
N THR A 61 6.27 0.55 -9.79
CA THR A 61 6.63 1.93 -9.56
C THR A 61 5.39 2.77 -9.25
N SER A 62 4.33 2.59 -10.04
CA SER A 62 3.10 3.32 -9.83
C SER A 62 2.45 2.96 -8.50
N TYR A 63 2.49 1.68 -8.14
CA TYR A 63 1.92 1.24 -6.88
C TYR A 63 2.68 1.81 -5.69
N SER A 64 4.03 1.82 -5.77
CA SER A 64 4.82 2.41 -4.70
C SER A 64 4.50 3.88 -4.50
N LYS A 65 4.25 4.60 -5.60
CA LYS A 65 3.87 6.01 -5.50
C LYS A 65 2.50 6.17 -4.87
N LEU A 66 1.59 5.23 -5.11
CA LEU A 66 0.28 5.26 -4.47
C LEU A 66 0.42 5.12 -2.96
N GLU A 67 1.13 4.10 -2.50
CA GLU A 67 1.32 3.90 -1.07
C GLU A 67 2.08 5.05 -0.43
N GLY A 68 3.03 5.61 -1.16
CA GLY A 68 3.81 6.72 -0.64
C GLY A 68 3.10 8.06 -0.68
N GLN A 69 1.90 8.11 -1.23
CA GLN A 69 1.10 9.32 -1.32
C GLN A 69 1.79 10.41 -2.12
N VAL A 70 2.58 10.01 -3.13
CA VAL A 70 3.27 10.97 -3.99
C VAL A 70 2.63 11.07 -5.37
N ARG A 71 1.45 10.48 -5.54
CA ARG A 71 0.61 10.70 -6.72
C ARG A 71 -0.85 10.59 -6.32
N LEU A 72 -1.73 11.02 -7.20
CA LEU A 72 -3.16 10.90 -6.95
C LEU A 72 -3.57 9.44 -6.99
N ALA A 73 -4.61 9.10 -6.26
CA ALA A 73 -5.19 7.77 -6.28
C ALA A 73 -6.47 7.83 -7.10
N THR A 74 -6.69 6.81 -7.94
CA THR A 74 -7.93 6.76 -8.71
C THR A 74 -9.00 6.07 -7.87
N ASP A 75 -10.25 6.32 -8.22
CA ASP A 75 -11.36 5.68 -7.53
C ASP A 75 -11.30 4.16 -7.65
N LYS A 76 -10.89 3.64 -8.80
CA LYS A 76 -10.78 2.20 -8.98
C LYS A 76 -9.70 1.62 -8.09
N GLU A 77 -8.59 2.34 -7.94
CA GLU A 77 -7.52 1.87 -7.06
C GLU A 77 -8.02 1.78 -5.62
N VAL A 78 -8.73 2.80 -5.16
CA VAL A 78 -9.27 2.80 -3.80
C VAL A 78 -10.25 1.64 -3.64
N PHE A 79 -11.14 1.45 -4.60
CA PHE A 79 -12.15 0.42 -4.54
C PHE A 79 -11.54 -0.98 -4.45
N TYR A 80 -10.60 -1.29 -5.33
CA TYR A 80 -10.03 -2.63 -5.36
C TYR A 80 -9.04 -2.89 -4.24
N CYS A 81 -8.32 -1.86 -3.79
CA CYS A 81 -7.47 -2.02 -2.63
C CYS A 81 -8.31 -2.38 -1.41
N ALA A 82 -9.43 -1.69 -1.21
CA ALA A 82 -10.32 -1.99 -0.09
C ALA A 82 -10.85 -3.42 -0.21
N LYS A 83 -11.23 -3.83 -1.42
CA LYS A 83 -11.76 -5.15 -1.64
C LYS A 83 -10.75 -6.24 -1.31
N ILE A 84 -9.51 -6.07 -1.75
CA ILE A 84 -8.45 -7.05 -1.49
C ILE A 84 -8.15 -7.11 0.01
N LEU A 85 -8.14 -5.95 0.66
CA LEU A 85 -7.84 -5.89 2.10
C LEU A 85 -9.01 -6.31 2.97
N GLY A 86 -10.21 -6.45 2.39
CA GLY A 86 -11.37 -6.86 3.14
C GLY A 86 -11.92 -5.78 4.06
N VAL A 87 -11.73 -4.53 3.70
CA VAL A 87 -12.23 -3.41 4.50
C VAL A 87 -13.13 -2.54 3.65
N LYS A 88 -13.85 -1.64 4.30
CA LYS A 88 -14.67 -0.67 3.58
C LYS A 88 -13.77 0.40 3.01
N ALA A 89 -14.12 0.94 1.85
CA ALA A 89 -13.33 1.99 1.22
C ALA A 89 -13.11 3.16 2.17
N GLN A 90 -14.11 3.48 2.99
CA GLN A 90 -14.00 4.59 3.92
C GLN A 90 -12.84 4.39 4.90
N GLU A 91 -12.54 3.15 5.26
CA GLU A 91 -11.46 2.90 6.20
C GLU A 91 -10.11 3.29 5.64
N LEU A 92 -9.98 3.38 4.33
CA LEU A 92 -8.72 3.81 3.72
C LEU A 92 -8.52 5.32 3.84
N PHE A 93 -9.58 6.06 4.16
CA PHE A 93 -9.50 7.51 4.33
C PHE A 93 -9.43 7.93 5.79
N ASP A 94 -9.50 6.97 6.72
CA ASP A 94 -9.50 7.32 8.14
C ASP A 94 -8.15 7.90 8.53
N GLU A 95 -8.19 8.97 9.31
CA GLU A 95 -6.98 9.57 9.84
C GLU A 95 -6.79 9.11 11.26
N GLU A 96 -5.53 8.97 11.66
CA GLU A 96 -5.23 8.52 13.01
C GLU A 96 -4.87 9.65 13.91
#